data_e93426eaa65e04d7d16a73cb17613fe0
#
_entry.id   e93426eaa65e04d7d16a73cb17613fe0
#
_cell.length_a   1.000
_cell.length_b   1.000
_cell.length_c   1.000
_cell.angle_alpha   90.00
_cell.angle_beta   90.00
_cell.angle_gamma   90.00
#
_symmetry.space_group_name_H-M   'P 1'
#
loop_
_entity.id
_entity.type
_entity.pdbx_description
1 polymer ?
#
loop_
_entity_poly.entity_id
_entity_poly.type
_entity_poly.pdbx_seq_one_letter_code
_entity_poly.pdbx_strand_id
1 'polypeptide(L)'
;MAYGRGGSGAVGAIKDFAGLLIGEDPFNTEKIWEKLLKETFWGQGGGTIIFSAISALDIALWDIKGKALGVPVYKLLGGKVRSQLRAYASQLQLGWGKVRKPKGPKEDYAEEARKAIAEGYDAVKVDVLGFDREGKALPHLEGPLSHKYIALGEERVAAIREAVGPEVDIIIENHARTDLVSAIQFAQAVEKYNIFFYEEVNTPLNPQLLREVKDKVNIPLASGERIYSRWGYLPYFENRAIDVIQPDLGSCGGFSEFKKIVDTAHAYEITVQAHVAGTGVAEAAALHAEAAIPNFCIHEHHQKTLLPEYQELVVYDYQPKDGYYTVPELPGIGQEITDEVYKQSDYVVVK
;
A
#
# COMPACT_ATOMS: atom_id res chain seq x y z
N MET A 1 3.82 -2.76 9.55
CA MET A 1 5.25 -3.08 9.44
C MET A 1 5.48 -4.28 8.58
N ALA A 2 6.72 -4.45 8.14
CA ALA A 2 7.14 -5.33 7.06
C ALA A 2 6.42 -6.67 6.95
N TYR A 3 5.83 -6.92 5.82
CA TYR A 3 5.12 -8.12 5.48
C TYR A 3 6.00 -9.10 4.73
N GLY A 4 5.84 -10.35 5.09
CA GLY A 4 6.52 -11.43 4.42
C GLY A 4 7.98 -11.62 4.87
N ARG A 5 8.64 -12.57 4.23
CA ARG A 5 10.05 -12.87 4.47
C ARG A 5 10.93 -11.71 3.96
N GLY A 6 11.81 -11.22 4.82
CA GLY A 6 12.72 -10.11 4.49
C GLY A 6 12.44 -8.80 5.27
N GLY A 7 11.20 -8.52 5.65
CA GLY A 7 10.86 -7.32 6.41
C GLY A 7 11.30 -7.31 7.87
N SER A 8 11.50 -8.47 8.48
CA SER A 8 11.96 -8.60 9.87
C SER A 8 13.34 -7.98 10.13
N GLY A 9 14.15 -7.78 9.09
CA GLY A 9 15.44 -7.08 9.19
C GLY A 9 15.31 -5.60 9.61
N ALA A 10 14.17 -4.97 9.38
CA ALA A 10 13.93 -3.57 9.78
C ALA A 10 14.08 -3.35 11.29
N VAL A 11 13.71 -4.33 12.13
CA VAL A 11 13.88 -4.24 13.60
C VAL A 11 15.36 -4.15 13.97
N GLY A 12 16.23 -4.91 13.29
CA GLY A 12 17.69 -4.80 13.46
C GLY A 12 18.21 -3.43 13.07
N ALA A 13 17.81 -2.93 11.90
CA ALA A 13 18.19 -1.61 11.43
C ALA A 13 17.70 -0.48 12.35
N ILE A 14 16.47 -0.57 12.90
CA ILE A 14 15.97 0.40 13.89
C ILE A 14 16.87 0.43 15.13
N LYS A 15 17.31 -0.72 15.64
CA LYS A 15 18.22 -0.79 16.79
C LYS A 15 19.56 -0.14 16.49
N ASP A 16 20.11 -0.36 15.30
CA ASP A 16 21.36 0.27 14.87
C ASP A 16 21.22 1.79 14.73
N PHE A 17 20.06 2.26 14.22
CA PHE A 17 19.80 3.68 13.98
C PHE A 17 19.43 4.45 15.25
N ALA A 18 18.87 3.78 16.26
CA ALA A 18 18.36 4.43 17.47
C ALA A 18 19.41 5.27 18.18
N GLY A 19 20.68 4.85 18.18
CA GLY A 19 21.79 5.61 18.75
C GLY A 19 22.02 6.98 18.08
N LEU A 20 21.64 7.12 16.80
CA LEU A 20 21.76 8.40 16.08
C LEU A 20 20.70 9.43 16.52
N LEU A 21 19.64 8.99 17.19
CA LEU A 21 18.54 9.84 17.64
C LEU A 21 18.76 10.42 19.04
N ILE A 22 19.69 9.85 19.81
CA ILE A 22 19.93 10.27 21.18
C ILE A 22 20.41 11.73 21.21
N GLY A 23 19.68 12.58 21.96
CA GLY A 23 19.96 14.01 22.08
C GLY A 23 19.49 14.86 20.90
N GLU A 24 18.86 14.28 19.88
CA GLU A 24 18.25 15.05 18.80
C GLU A 24 16.88 15.62 19.24
N ASP A 25 16.57 16.81 18.75
CA ASP A 25 15.23 17.38 18.91
C ASP A 25 14.25 16.72 17.90
N PRO A 26 13.20 16.03 18.39
CA PRO A 26 12.25 15.31 17.51
C PRO A 26 11.49 16.23 16.55
N PHE A 27 11.51 17.55 16.75
CA PHE A 27 10.92 18.51 15.83
C PHE A 27 11.73 18.70 14.53
N ASN A 28 13.02 18.35 14.54
CA ASN A 28 13.92 18.46 13.39
C ASN A 28 13.83 17.22 12.46
N THR A 29 12.61 16.83 12.08
CA THR A 29 12.35 15.61 11.31
C THR A 29 13.19 15.50 10.04
N GLU A 30 13.36 16.58 9.27
CA GLU A 30 14.21 16.59 8.05
C GLU A 30 15.67 16.33 8.37
N LYS A 31 16.23 17.00 9.39
CA LYS A 31 17.62 16.77 9.82
C LYS A 31 17.86 15.34 10.24
N ILE A 32 16.92 14.79 11.03
CA ILE A 32 17.00 13.41 11.51
C ILE A 32 16.90 12.44 10.34
N TRP A 33 15.97 12.66 9.41
CA TRP A 33 15.80 11.82 8.24
C TRP A 33 17.09 11.75 7.38
N GLU A 34 17.68 12.90 7.10
CA GLU A 34 18.96 12.99 6.36
C GLU A 34 20.11 12.29 7.12
N LYS A 35 20.15 12.45 8.45
CA LYS A 35 21.13 11.79 9.32
C LYS A 35 20.98 10.25 9.26
N LEU A 36 19.77 9.73 9.37
CA LEU A 36 19.48 8.30 9.28
C LEU A 36 19.88 7.70 7.93
N LEU A 37 19.73 8.44 6.83
CA LEU A 37 20.16 7.98 5.51
C LEU A 37 21.68 8.09 5.32
N LYS A 38 22.29 9.22 5.69
CA LYS A 38 23.67 9.56 5.30
C LYS A 38 24.73 9.02 6.27
N GLU A 39 24.43 8.95 7.56
CA GLU A 39 25.41 8.52 8.58
C GLU A 39 25.44 7.00 8.79
N THR A 40 24.61 6.25 8.10
CA THR A 40 24.53 4.79 8.18
C THR A 40 25.27 4.11 7.03
N PHE A 41 26.41 4.50 6.65
CA PHE A 41 27.25 4.02 5.54
C PHE A 41 26.56 3.04 4.55
N TRP A 42 26.12 1.85 4.99
CA TRP A 42 25.41 0.85 4.20
C TRP A 42 23.95 1.25 3.86
N GLY A 43 23.37 2.15 4.63
CA GLY A 43 22.00 2.63 4.43
C GLY A 43 21.84 3.49 3.20
N GLN A 44 22.91 4.11 2.71
CA GLN A 44 22.85 4.98 1.52
C GLN A 44 22.47 4.24 0.24
N GLY A 45 22.64 2.93 0.20
CA GLY A 45 22.12 2.07 -0.88
C GLY A 45 20.60 1.84 -0.82
N GLY A 46 19.96 2.20 0.30
CA GLY A 46 18.52 2.08 0.48
C GLY A 46 18.02 0.65 0.60
N GLY A 47 16.87 0.39 -0.01
CA GLY A 47 16.19 -0.91 0.01
C GLY A 47 15.19 -1.05 1.16
N THR A 48 14.42 -2.14 1.12
CA THR A 48 13.28 -2.37 2.01
C THR A 48 13.62 -2.25 3.49
N ILE A 49 14.72 -2.85 3.93
CA ILE A 49 15.09 -2.89 5.36
C ILE A 49 15.40 -1.48 5.87
N ILE A 50 16.22 -0.74 5.13
CA ILE A 50 16.67 0.60 5.52
C ILE A 50 15.50 1.57 5.52
N PHE A 51 14.75 1.62 4.42
CA PHE A 51 13.63 2.55 4.35
C PHE A 51 12.48 2.18 5.28
N SER A 52 12.25 0.92 5.59
CA SER A 52 11.27 0.54 6.62
C SER A 52 11.73 0.99 8.01
N ALA A 53 13.03 0.92 8.32
CA ALA A 53 13.55 1.42 9.58
C ALA A 53 13.42 2.95 9.68
N ILE A 54 13.81 3.68 8.63
CA ILE A 54 13.66 5.13 8.55
C ILE A 54 12.17 5.52 8.66
N SER A 55 11.29 4.82 7.94
CA SER A 55 9.84 5.07 7.98
C SER A 55 9.26 4.94 9.38
N ALA A 56 9.59 3.87 10.08
CA ALA A 56 9.08 3.64 11.43
C ALA A 56 9.50 4.75 12.40
N LEU A 57 10.77 5.19 12.33
CA LEU A 57 11.30 6.27 13.14
C LEU A 57 10.68 7.63 12.75
N ASP A 58 10.55 7.91 11.46
CA ASP A 58 9.94 9.15 10.97
C ASP A 58 8.47 9.27 11.36
N ILE A 59 7.68 8.20 11.20
CA ILE A 59 6.27 8.18 11.63
C ILE A 59 6.17 8.45 13.13
N ALA A 60 7.04 7.85 13.96
CA ALA A 60 7.07 8.09 15.39
C ALA A 60 7.42 9.55 15.73
N LEU A 61 8.36 10.16 15.00
CA LEU A 61 8.73 11.56 15.19
C LEU A 61 7.59 12.52 14.83
N TRP A 62 6.86 12.25 13.74
CA TRP A 62 5.68 13.02 13.36
C TRP A 62 4.53 12.86 14.36
N ASP A 63 4.35 11.67 14.91
CA ASP A 63 3.38 11.41 15.99
C ASP A 63 3.72 12.22 17.26
N ILE A 64 4.98 12.17 17.71
CA ILE A 64 5.48 12.98 18.84
C ILE A 64 5.22 14.47 18.58
N LYS A 65 5.57 14.97 17.40
CA LYS A 65 5.38 16.37 17.02
C LYS A 65 3.91 16.76 17.07
N GLY A 66 3.02 15.96 16.50
CA GLY A 66 1.58 16.17 16.50
C GLY A 66 1.00 16.18 17.93
N LYS A 67 1.39 15.20 18.76
CA LYS A 67 0.98 15.10 20.17
C LYS A 67 1.48 16.28 21.00
N ALA A 68 2.75 16.68 20.86
CA ALA A 68 3.32 17.82 21.55
C ALA A 68 2.64 19.16 21.22
N LEU A 69 2.18 19.32 19.98
CA LEU A 69 1.46 20.51 19.53
C LEU A 69 -0.07 20.42 19.72
N GLY A 70 -0.59 19.26 20.14
CA GLY A 70 -2.03 19.04 20.30
C GLY A 70 -2.80 19.01 18.97
N VAL A 71 -2.16 18.63 17.86
CA VAL A 71 -2.78 18.63 16.53
C VAL A 71 -2.57 17.31 15.81
N PRO A 72 -3.53 16.87 14.94
CA PRO A 72 -3.32 15.73 14.06
C PRO A 72 -2.24 16.01 13.01
N VAL A 73 -1.54 14.95 12.57
CA VAL A 73 -0.39 15.05 11.64
C VAL A 73 -0.78 15.73 10.33
N TYR A 74 -1.98 15.48 9.79
CA TYR A 74 -2.39 16.13 8.54
C TYR A 74 -2.32 17.67 8.61
N LYS A 75 -2.52 18.29 9.79
CA LYS A 75 -2.39 19.75 9.95
C LYS A 75 -0.95 20.22 9.78
N LEU A 76 0.01 19.39 10.16
CA LEU A 76 1.43 19.69 10.00
C LEU A 76 1.91 19.46 8.56
N LEU A 77 1.16 18.69 7.77
CA LEU A 77 1.42 18.44 6.35
C LEU A 77 0.79 19.48 5.40
N GLY A 78 0.16 20.50 5.96
CA GLY A 78 -0.48 21.57 5.19
C GLY A 78 -2.00 21.65 5.32
N GLY A 79 -2.60 20.80 6.16
CA GLY A 79 -4.04 20.69 6.35
C GLY A 79 -4.68 19.64 5.43
N LYS A 80 -5.91 19.27 5.73
CA LYS A 80 -6.62 18.29 4.91
C LYS A 80 -7.29 18.93 3.68
N VAL A 81 -7.05 18.34 2.53
CA VAL A 81 -7.72 18.67 1.26
C VAL A 81 -9.15 18.08 1.25
N ARG A 82 -9.32 16.94 1.93
CA ARG A 82 -10.60 16.23 2.05
C ARG A 82 -10.80 15.65 3.45
N SER A 83 -12.03 15.58 3.89
CA SER A 83 -12.40 15.04 5.22
C SER A 83 -12.76 13.55 5.19
N GLN A 84 -13.03 13.02 4.01
CA GLN A 84 -13.33 11.62 3.78
C GLN A 84 -12.46 11.09 2.65
N LEU A 85 -12.05 9.83 2.78
CA LEU A 85 -11.24 9.12 1.80
C LEU A 85 -12.07 7.96 1.24
N ARG A 86 -12.37 7.97 -0.05
CA ARG A 86 -12.96 6.84 -0.76
C ARG A 86 -12.03 5.64 -0.64
N ALA A 87 -12.55 4.46 -0.34
CA ALA A 87 -11.76 3.26 -0.17
C ALA A 87 -12.24 2.10 -1.05
N TYR A 88 -11.32 1.22 -1.40
CA TYR A 88 -11.64 -0.05 -2.04
C TYR A 88 -11.45 -1.23 -1.10
N ALA A 89 -12.24 -2.29 -1.27
CA ALA A 89 -12.08 -3.55 -0.57
C ALA A 89 -10.94 -4.36 -1.22
N SER A 90 -9.85 -4.60 -0.47
CA SER A 90 -8.63 -5.22 -0.97
C SER A 90 -8.49 -6.68 -0.56
N GLN A 91 -7.84 -7.50 -1.43
CA GLN A 91 -7.47 -8.90 -1.18
C GLN A 91 -8.66 -9.88 -1.20
N LEU A 92 -9.64 -9.67 -2.09
CA LEU A 92 -10.82 -10.54 -2.20
C LEU A 92 -10.48 -12.02 -2.48
N GLN A 93 -9.34 -12.31 -3.11
CA GLN A 93 -8.86 -13.68 -3.35
C GLN A 93 -8.57 -14.45 -2.04
N LEU A 94 -8.56 -13.77 -0.91
CA LEU A 94 -8.39 -14.38 0.42
C LEU A 94 -9.69 -14.41 1.24
N GLY A 95 -10.80 -13.94 0.65
CA GLY A 95 -12.09 -13.77 1.30
C GLY A 95 -12.27 -12.37 1.89
N TRP A 96 -13.49 -11.85 1.87
CA TRP A 96 -13.86 -10.57 2.48
C TRP A 96 -14.59 -10.82 3.80
N GLY A 97 -14.07 -10.29 4.92
CA GLY A 97 -14.61 -10.44 6.28
C GLY A 97 -13.58 -10.98 7.28
N LYS A 98 -14.06 -11.53 8.38
CA LYS A 98 -13.26 -11.92 9.56
C LYS A 98 -12.50 -13.25 9.41
N VAL A 99 -12.56 -13.90 8.27
CA VAL A 99 -11.88 -15.18 8.00
C VAL A 99 -11.09 -15.06 6.70
N ARG A 100 -9.81 -15.37 6.80
CA ARG A 100 -8.89 -15.34 5.65
C ARG A 100 -8.69 -16.75 5.09
N LYS A 101 -9.15 -16.99 3.87
CA LYS A 101 -9.03 -18.29 3.19
C LYS A 101 -8.87 -18.08 1.68
N PRO A 102 -7.82 -18.66 1.05
CA PRO A 102 -7.66 -18.62 -0.41
C PRO A 102 -8.90 -19.10 -1.16
N LYS A 103 -9.27 -18.36 -2.20
CA LYS A 103 -10.38 -18.67 -3.10
C LYS A 103 -9.87 -19.32 -4.39
N GLY A 104 -10.62 -20.29 -4.87
CA GLY A 104 -10.27 -21.03 -6.09
C GLY A 104 -11.24 -20.75 -7.25
N PRO A 105 -12.51 -21.19 -7.14
CA PRO A 105 -13.54 -21.03 -8.16
C PRO A 105 -13.87 -19.54 -8.43
N LYS A 106 -14.25 -19.21 -9.65
CA LYS A 106 -14.66 -17.86 -10.04
C LYS A 106 -15.89 -17.36 -9.27
N GLU A 107 -16.78 -18.28 -8.92
CA GLU A 107 -18.00 -18.01 -8.13
C GLU A 107 -17.65 -17.46 -6.74
N ASP A 108 -16.57 -17.96 -6.11
CA ASP A 108 -16.10 -17.45 -4.83
C ASP A 108 -15.62 -15.99 -4.96
N TYR A 109 -14.91 -15.64 -6.04
CA TYR A 109 -14.46 -14.27 -6.31
C TYR A 109 -15.64 -13.31 -6.49
N ALA A 110 -16.66 -13.74 -7.23
CA ALA A 110 -17.89 -12.98 -7.42
C ALA A 110 -18.64 -12.76 -6.10
N GLU A 111 -18.69 -13.79 -5.26
CA GLU A 111 -19.37 -13.72 -3.95
C GLU A 111 -18.64 -12.75 -3.00
N GLU A 112 -17.30 -12.81 -2.91
CA GLU A 112 -16.55 -11.89 -2.05
C GLU A 112 -16.68 -10.43 -2.53
N ALA A 113 -16.76 -10.21 -3.84
CA ALA A 113 -17.04 -8.87 -4.39
C ALA A 113 -18.45 -8.38 -4.00
N ARG A 114 -19.49 -9.22 -4.10
CA ARG A 114 -20.85 -8.86 -3.63
C ARG A 114 -20.89 -8.47 -2.16
N LYS A 115 -20.14 -9.18 -1.30
CA LYS A 115 -20.05 -8.86 0.13
C LYS A 115 -19.50 -7.46 0.35
N ALA A 116 -18.41 -7.11 -0.32
CA ALA A 116 -17.82 -5.78 -0.23
C ALA A 116 -18.81 -4.69 -0.71
N ILE A 117 -19.48 -4.91 -1.84
CA ILE A 117 -20.46 -3.94 -2.35
C ILE A 117 -21.66 -3.80 -1.39
N ALA A 118 -22.09 -4.88 -0.74
CA ALA A 118 -23.16 -4.82 0.25
C ALA A 118 -22.79 -3.99 1.50
N GLU A 119 -21.50 -3.82 1.79
CA GLU A 119 -20.96 -2.95 2.84
C GLU A 119 -20.75 -1.49 2.38
N GLY A 120 -21.12 -1.16 1.13
CA GLY A 120 -21.09 0.19 0.57
C GLY A 120 -19.83 0.54 -0.21
N TYR A 121 -18.93 -0.40 -0.47
CA TYR A 121 -17.80 -0.14 -1.37
C TYR A 121 -18.27 -0.04 -2.82
N ASP A 122 -17.67 0.89 -3.56
CA ASP A 122 -17.85 1.06 -5.01
C ASP A 122 -16.58 0.71 -5.81
N ALA A 123 -15.58 0.13 -5.12
CA ALA A 123 -14.33 -0.35 -5.72
C ALA A 123 -13.80 -1.58 -4.99
N VAL A 124 -13.20 -2.50 -5.73
CA VAL A 124 -12.63 -3.75 -5.20
C VAL A 124 -11.27 -4.05 -5.84
N LYS A 125 -10.35 -4.65 -5.06
CA LYS A 125 -9.04 -5.14 -5.55
C LYS A 125 -8.89 -6.63 -5.35
N VAL A 126 -8.34 -7.31 -6.36
CA VAL A 126 -8.22 -8.76 -6.37
C VAL A 126 -6.99 -9.24 -7.15
N ASP A 127 -6.25 -10.19 -6.57
CA ASP A 127 -5.23 -10.98 -7.30
C ASP A 127 -5.92 -12.21 -7.92
N VAL A 128 -6.23 -12.10 -9.22
CA VAL A 128 -6.95 -13.16 -9.95
C VAL A 128 -6.04 -14.30 -10.41
N LEU A 129 -4.72 -14.14 -10.32
CA LEU A 129 -3.71 -15.13 -10.66
C LEU A 129 -2.91 -15.62 -9.44
N GLY A 130 -3.33 -15.28 -8.21
CA GLY A 130 -2.67 -15.70 -6.98
C GLY A 130 -2.81 -17.21 -6.67
N PHE A 131 -3.95 -17.79 -7.03
CA PHE A 131 -4.31 -19.17 -6.70
C PHE A 131 -4.89 -19.91 -7.90
N ASP A 132 -4.76 -21.27 -7.92
CA ASP A 132 -5.47 -22.14 -8.87
C ASP A 132 -6.95 -22.32 -8.48
N ARG A 133 -7.69 -23.19 -9.19
CA ARG A 133 -9.12 -23.45 -8.91
C ARG A 133 -9.36 -24.19 -7.59
N GLU A 134 -8.35 -24.83 -7.05
CA GLU A 134 -8.36 -25.53 -5.75
C GLU A 134 -7.92 -24.64 -4.57
N GLY A 135 -7.55 -23.36 -4.85
CA GLY A 135 -7.05 -22.41 -3.84
C GLY A 135 -5.58 -22.61 -3.47
N LYS A 136 -4.82 -23.36 -4.26
CA LYS A 136 -3.37 -23.52 -4.08
C LYS A 136 -2.64 -22.38 -4.80
N ALA A 137 -1.61 -21.82 -4.14
CA ALA A 137 -0.82 -20.74 -4.71
C ALA A 137 -0.20 -21.12 -6.07
N LEU A 138 -0.36 -20.23 -7.06
CA LEU A 138 0.30 -20.35 -8.35
C LEU A 138 1.77 -19.91 -8.25
N PRO A 139 2.65 -20.47 -9.09
CA PRO A 139 4.03 -20.01 -9.21
C PRO A 139 4.09 -18.62 -9.87
N HIS A 140 5.29 -18.07 -10.01
CA HIS A 140 5.53 -16.96 -10.92
C HIS A 140 5.21 -17.39 -12.35
N LEU A 141 4.57 -16.50 -13.12
CA LEU A 141 4.06 -16.73 -14.45
C LEU A 141 4.90 -15.92 -15.46
N GLU A 142 6.11 -16.38 -15.71
CA GLU A 142 7.08 -15.73 -16.58
C GLU A 142 7.02 -16.29 -18.02
N GLY A 143 7.34 -15.44 -19.00
CA GLY A 143 7.28 -15.76 -20.42
C GLY A 143 5.85 -15.84 -20.97
N PRO A 144 5.64 -16.47 -22.14
CA PRO A 144 4.32 -16.56 -22.73
C PRO A 144 3.33 -17.31 -21.84
N LEU A 145 2.22 -16.68 -21.48
CA LEU A 145 1.16 -17.33 -20.71
C LEU A 145 0.45 -18.40 -21.54
N SER A 146 0.27 -19.58 -20.92
CA SER A 146 -0.64 -20.57 -21.50
C SER A 146 -2.08 -20.07 -21.45
N HIS A 147 -2.90 -20.50 -22.44
CA HIS A 147 -4.33 -20.21 -22.45
C HIS A 147 -5.06 -20.58 -21.15
N LYS A 148 -4.57 -21.61 -20.45
CA LYS A 148 -5.12 -22.03 -19.15
C LYS A 148 -5.06 -20.91 -18.11
N TYR A 149 -3.95 -20.19 -17.99
CA TYR A 149 -3.79 -19.10 -17.01
C TYR A 149 -4.51 -17.84 -17.45
N ILE A 150 -4.49 -17.52 -18.74
CA ILE A 150 -5.26 -16.40 -19.29
C ILE A 150 -6.75 -16.62 -18.99
N ALA A 151 -7.29 -17.79 -19.37
CA ALA A 151 -8.69 -18.14 -19.13
C ALA A 151 -9.05 -18.14 -17.63
N LEU A 152 -8.16 -18.63 -16.75
CA LEU A 152 -8.37 -18.65 -15.31
C LEU A 152 -8.55 -17.24 -14.74
N GLY A 153 -7.67 -16.30 -15.10
CA GLY A 153 -7.77 -14.92 -14.63
C GLY A 153 -8.96 -14.19 -15.27
N GLU A 154 -9.15 -14.34 -16.57
CA GLU A 154 -10.25 -13.71 -17.30
C GLU A 154 -11.62 -14.13 -16.80
N GLU A 155 -11.86 -15.44 -16.57
CA GLU A 155 -13.15 -15.93 -16.04
C GLU A 155 -13.48 -15.38 -14.65
N ARG A 156 -12.47 -15.12 -13.82
CA ARG A 156 -12.63 -14.50 -12.50
C ARG A 156 -12.99 -13.02 -12.60
N VAL A 157 -12.29 -12.28 -13.45
CA VAL A 157 -12.61 -10.88 -13.74
C VAL A 157 -14.01 -10.74 -14.31
N ALA A 158 -14.38 -11.60 -15.27
CA ALA A 158 -15.72 -11.64 -15.85
C ALA A 158 -16.79 -11.89 -14.79
N ALA A 159 -16.58 -12.88 -13.92
CA ALA A 159 -17.53 -13.21 -12.86
C ALA A 159 -17.69 -12.09 -11.82
N ILE A 160 -16.60 -11.41 -11.47
CA ILE A 160 -16.66 -10.20 -10.61
C ILE A 160 -17.46 -9.11 -11.31
N ARG A 161 -17.13 -8.77 -12.58
CA ARG A 161 -17.82 -7.71 -13.34
C ARG A 161 -19.32 -8.00 -13.49
N GLU A 162 -19.69 -9.23 -13.78
CA GLU A 162 -21.10 -9.65 -13.84
C GLU A 162 -21.79 -9.49 -12.48
N ALA A 163 -21.08 -9.81 -11.38
CA ALA A 163 -21.63 -9.79 -10.05
C ALA A 163 -21.87 -8.38 -9.49
N VAL A 164 -20.98 -7.41 -9.82
CA VAL A 164 -20.99 -6.07 -9.24
C VAL A 164 -21.54 -4.99 -10.17
N GLY A 165 -21.75 -5.32 -11.46
CA GLY A 165 -22.27 -4.36 -12.46
C GLY A 165 -21.20 -3.42 -13.04
N PRO A 166 -21.56 -2.53 -13.96
CA PRO A 166 -20.63 -1.69 -14.73
C PRO A 166 -20.05 -0.50 -13.93
N GLU A 167 -20.71 -0.06 -12.88
CA GLU A 167 -20.37 1.16 -12.13
C GLU A 167 -19.30 0.95 -11.04
N VAL A 168 -19.00 -0.31 -10.69
CA VAL A 168 -18.01 -0.63 -9.67
C VAL A 168 -16.62 -0.67 -10.29
N ASP A 169 -15.66 0.01 -9.66
CA ASP A 169 -14.27 -0.04 -10.08
C ASP A 169 -13.61 -1.38 -9.69
N ILE A 170 -13.00 -2.04 -10.68
CA ILE A 170 -12.24 -3.28 -10.44
C ILE A 170 -10.75 -2.98 -10.61
N ILE A 171 -9.98 -3.24 -9.55
CA ILE A 171 -8.53 -3.17 -9.53
C ILE A 171 -7.98 -4.59 -9.59
N ILE A 172 -7.04 -4.84 -10.50
CA ILE A 172 -6.35 -6.12 -10.57
C ILE A 172 -4.98 -5.96 -9.93
N GLU A 173 -4.70 -6.81 -8.96
CA GLU A 173 -3.41 -6.97 -8.31
C GLU A 173 -2.65 -8.14 -8.93
N ASN A 174 -1.35 -8.01 -9.09
CA ASN A 174 -0.53 -9.10 -9.64
C ASN A 174 0.70 -9.48 -8.78
N HIS A 175 1.03 -8.69 -7.76
CA HIS A 175 2.17 -8.89 -6.86
C HIS A 175 3.48 -9.23 -7.60
N ALA A 176 3.73 -8.58 -8.76
CA ALA A 176 4.86 -8.83 -9.65
C ALA A 176 5.07 -10.33 -9.98
N ARG A 177 3.98 -11.08 -10.10
CA ARG A 177 3.98 -12.51 -10.42
C ARG A 177 4.26 -12.77 -11.89
N THR A 178 3.99 -11.80 -12.76
CA THR A 178 4.23 -11.81 -14.20
C THR A 178 5.49 -11.03 -14.57
N ASP A 179 5.96 -11.26 -15.79
CA ASP A 179 7.01 -10.47 -16.45
C ASP A 179 6.39 -9.60 -17.57
N LEU A 180 7.25 -8.97 -18.38
CA LEU A 180 6.82 -8.12 -19.49
C LEU A 180 5.83 -8.81 -20.42
N VAL A 181 6.12 -10.04 -20.85
CA VAL A 181 5.32 -10.75 -21.87
C VAL A 181 3.98 -11.20 -21.30
N SER A 182 4.03 -11.87 -20.17
CA SER A 182 2.84 -12.40 -19.51
C SER A 182 1.92 -11.28 -18.99
N ALA A 183 2.47 -10.18 -18.51
CA ALA A 183 1.70 -9.00 -18.07
C ALA A 183 0.89 -8.40 -19.23
N ILE A 184 1.53 -8.19 -20.39
CA ILE A 184 0.85 -7.65 -21.59
C ILE A 184 -0.26 -8.60 -22.04
N GLN A 185 0.02 -9.90 -22.16
CA GLN A 185 -0.97 -10.88 -22.61
C GLN A 185 -2.20 -10.92 -21.70
N PHE A 186 -1.96 -10.90 -20.39
CA PHE A 186 -3.07 -10.92 -19.44
C PHE A 186 -3.85 -9.60 -19.43
N ALA A 187 -3.18 -8.46 -19.40
CA ALA A 187 -3.84 -7.14 -19.46
C ALA A 187 -4.76 -7.03 -20.69
N GLN A 188 -4.26 -7.39 -21.88
CA GLN A 188 -5.05 -7.35 -23.12
C GLN A 188 -6.29 -8.27 -23.09
N ALA A 189 -6.22 -9.41 -22.39
CA ALA A 189 -7.36 -10.30 -22.24
C ALA A 189 -8.47 -9.70 -21.37
N VAL A 190 -8.11 -8.86 -20.39
CA VAL A 190 -9.04 -8.29 -19.39
C VAL A 190 -9.44 -6.83 -19.64
N GLU A 191 -8.82 -6.12 -20.59
CA GLU A 191 -9.14 -4.71 -20.92
C GLU A 191 -10.64 -4.47 -21.15
N LYS A 192 -11.33 -5.39 -21.80
CA LYS A 192 -12.77 -5.32 -22.12
C LYS A 192 -13.69 -5.24 -20.87
N TYR A 193 -13.15 -5.48 -19.68
CA TYR A 193 -13.91 -5.44 -18.43
C TYR A 193 -13.80 -4.10 -17.70
N ASN A 194 -13.25 -3.05 -18.31
CA ASN A 194 -13.09 -1.70 -17.74
C ASN A 194 -12.38 -1.73 -16.39
N ILE A 195 -11.11 -2.14 -16.39
CA ILE A 195 -10.26 -2.23 -15.21
C ILE A 195 -9.80 -0.81 -14.81
N PHE A 196 -9.97 -0.45 -13.52
CA PHE A 196 -9.65 0.86 -13.00
C PHE A 196 -8.14 1.13 -13.03
N PHE A 197 -7.34 0.18 -12.52
CA PHE A 197 -5.91 0.10 -12.76
C PHE A 197 -5.39 -1.32 -12.53
N TYR A 198 -4.20 -1.61 -13.10
CA TYR A 198 -3.50 -2.88 -12.98
C TYR A 198 -2.22 -2.67 -12.18
N GLU A 199 -2.16 -3.27 -11.00
CA GLU A 199 -1.13 -3.09 -9.99
C GLU A 199 -0.05 -4.15 -10.10
N GLU A 200 1.21 -3.71 -9.92
CA GLU A 200 2.40 -4.56 -9.85
C GLU A 200 2.51 -5.62 -10.95
N VAL A 201 2.33 -5.20 -12.18
CA VAL A 201 2.34 -6.09 -13.36
C VAL A 201 3.67 -6.83 -13.56
N ASN A 202 4.78 -6.25 -13.06
CA ASN A 202 6.11 -6.84 -13.09
C ASN A 202 6.93 -6.33 -11.90
N THR A 203 8.15 -6.87 -11.72
CA THR A 203 9.05 -6.40 -10.66
C THR A 203 9.48 -4.95 -10.90
N PRO A 204 9.62 -4.13 -9.84
CA PRO A 204 9.99 -2.72 -9.98
C PRO A 204 11.50 -2.49 -10.17
N LEU A 205 12.24 -3.49 -10.65
CA LEU A 205 13.69 -3.40 -10.79
C LEU A 205 14.14 -2.63 -12.04
N ASN A 206 13.26 -2.56 -13.04
CA ASN A 206 13.54 -1.86 -14.29
C ASN A 206 12.32 -1.05 -14.74
N PRO A 207 12.31 0.29 -14.55
CA PRO A 207 11.20 1.16 -14.95
C PRO A 207 10.86 1.12 -16.44
N GLN A 208 11.83 0.81 -17.28
CA GLN A 208 11.62 0.73 -18.74
C GLN A 208 10.70 -0.41 -19.13
N LEU A 209 10.78 -1.55 -18.43
CA LEU A 209 9.86 -2.67 -18.68
C LEU A 209 8.41 -2.30 -18.38
N LEU A 210 8.17 -1.52 -17.30
CA LEU A 210 6.82 -1.02 -17.03
C LEU A 210 6.34 -0.05 -18.11
N ARG A 211 7.23 0.78 -18.65
CA ARG A 211 6.94 1.64 -19.79
C ARG A 211 6.55 0.83 -21.03
N GLU A 212 7.26 -0.26 -21.31
CA GLU A 212 6.94 -1.14 -22.43
C GLU A 212 5.57 -1.84 -22.27
N VAL A 213 5.18 -2.21 -21.03
CA VAL A 213 3.81 -2.69 -20.76
C VAL A 213 2.81 -1.60 -21.10
N LYS A 214 3.01 -0.38 -20.56
CA LYS A 214 2.12 0.76 -20.76
C LYS A 214 1.90 1.10 -22.24
N ASP A 215 2.91 0.94 -23.08
CA ASP A 215 2.81 1.16 -24.53
C ASP A 215 1.98 0.13 -25.27
N LYS A 216 1.62 -0.99 -24.62
CA LYS A 216 0.90 -2.13 -25.22
C LYS A 216 -0.49 -2.39 -24.65
N VAL A 217 -0.86 -1.68 -23.57
CA VAL A 217 -2.12 -1.87 -22.86
C VAL A 217 -2.81 -0.52 -22.62
N ASN A 218 -4.15 -0.52 -22.54
CA ASN A 218 -4.93 0.69 -22.30
C ASN A 218 -5.39 0.81 -20.84
N ILE A 219 -5.08 -0.19 -19.99
CA ILE A 219 -5.38 -0.14 -18.57
C ILE A 219 -4.37 0.77 -17.88
N PRO A 220 -4.77 1.73 -17.03
CA PRO A 220 -3.85 2.50 -16.21
C PRO A 220 -2.98 1.58 -15.35
N LEU A 221 -1.68 1.86 -15.24
CA LEU A 221 -0.74 1.05 -14.48
C LEU A 221 -0.44 1.66 -13.12
N ALA A 222 -0.42 0.81 -12.09
CA ALA A 222 -0.09 1.16 -10.73
C ALA A 222 1.10 0.34 -10.20
N SER A 223 1.95 0.95 -9.39
CA SER A 223 3.02 0.27 -8.65
C SER A 223 3.58 1.18 -7.56
N GLY A 224 4.25 0.62 -6.56
CA GLY A 224 4.93 1.47 -5.60
C GLY A 224 5.26 0.85 -4.26
N GLU A 225 4.58 -0.19 -3.80
CA GLU A 225 4.83 -0.80 -2.49
C GLU A 225 6.28 -1.28 -2.30
N ARG A 226 6.98 -1.57 -3.42
CA ARG A 226 8.38 -1.99 -3.49
C ARG A 226 9.30 -0.96 -4.13
N ILE A 227 8.85 0.29 -4.24
CA ILE A 227 9.65 1.43 -4.70
C ILE A 227 9.88 2.37 -3.51
N TYR A 228 11.13 2.66 -3.21
CA TYR A 228 11.51 3.38 -2.00
C TYR A 228 12.13 4.72 -2.36
N SER A 229 11.79 5.75 -1.58
CA SER A 229 12.26 7.12 -1.70
C SER A 229 11.95 7.82 -3.04
N ARG A 230 12.07 9.15 -3.04
CA ARG A 230 11.92 9.98 -4.25
C ARG A 230 12.85 9.56 -5.39
N TRP A 231 14.05 9.11 -5.06
CA TRP A 231 15.04 8.67 -6.06
C TRP A 231 14.61 7.37 -6.77
N GLY A 232 13.97 6.45 -6.06
CA GLY A 232 13.42 5.24 -6.65
C GLY A 232 12.24 5.52 -7.57
N TYR A 233 11.38 6.49 -7.22
CA TYR A 233 10.22 6.86 -8.02
C TYR A 233 10.54 7.71 -9.24
N LEU A 234 11.58 8.56 -9.18
CA LEU A 234 11.90 9.53 -10.24
C LEU A 234 12.03 8.91 -11.64
N PRO A 235 12.71 7.75 -11.83
CA PRO A 235 12.78 7.12 -13.15
C PRO A 235 11.43 6.71 -13.74
N TYR A 236 10.45 6.38 -12.90
CA TYR A 236 9.08 6.06 -13.35
C TYR A 236 8.35 7.30 -13.84
N PHE A 237 8.55 8.44 -13.18
CA PHE A 237 7.96 9.72 -13.58
C PHE A 237 8.55 10.24 -14.90
N GLU A 238 9.87 10.27 -14.98
CA GLU A 238 10.60 10.73 -16.17
C GLU A 238 10.27 9.89 -17.41
N ASN A 239 10.15 8.57 -17.25
CA ASN A 239 9.79 7.66 -18.33
C ASN A 239 8.28 7.61 -18.60
N ARG A 240 7.45 8.30 -17.82
CA ARG A 240 5.99 8.21 -17.93
C ARG A 240 5.46 6.76 -17.88
N ALA A 241 6.08 5.94 -17.03
CA ALA A 241 5.81 4.51 -16.98
C ALA A 241 4.59 4.13 -16.12
N ILE A 242 4.08 5.07 -15.31
CA ILE A 242 3.09 4.80 -14.26
C ILE A 242 2.01 5.88 -14.23
N ASP A 243 0.78 5.50 -13.90
CA ASP A 243 -0.38 6.41 -13.79
C ASP A 243 -0.79 6.63 -12.34
N VAL A 244 -0.62 5.60 -11.49
CA VAL A 244 -0.94 5.62 -10.06
C VAL A 244 0.28 5.14 -9.30
N ILE A 245 0.80 5.94 -8.37
CA ILE A 245 1.85 5.48 -7.46
C ILE A 245 1.28 4.99 -6.14
N GLN A 246 1.96 4.00 -5.56
CA GLN A 246 1.49 3.31 -4.36
C GLN A 246 2.57 3.25 -3.26
N PRO A 247 3.09 4.43 -2.81
CA PRO A 247 4.08 4.44 -1.75
C PRO A 247 3.47 3.96 -0.44
N ASP A 248 4.13 3.01 0.22
CA ASP A 248 3.77 2.59 1.57
C ASP A 248 4.51 3.45 2.60
N LEU A 249 3.78 4.15 3.47
CA LEU A 249 4.39 5.00 4.50
C LEU A 249 5.33 4.22 5.42
N GLY A 250 5.06 2.93 5.64
CA GLY A 250 5.89 2.05 6.46
C GLY A 250 7.21 1.63 5.79
N SER A 251 7.40 1.93 4.50
CA SER A 251 8.60 1.50 3.76
C SER A 251 9.16 2.52 2.78
N CYS A 252 8.46 3.58 2.42
CA CYS A 252 8.95 4.57 1.45
C CYS A 252 9.88 5.64 2.04
N GLY A 253 9.98 5.74 3.37
CA GLY A 253 10.74 6.74 4.11
C GLY A 253 9.89 7.59 5.08
N GLY A 254 8.67 7.15 5.42
CA GLY A 254 7.75 7.83 6.34
C GLY A 254 7.08 9.06 5.74
N PHE A 255 6.47 9.89 6.58
CA PHE A 255 5.77 11.12 6.16
C PHE A 255 6.68 12.11 5.43
N SER A 256 7.90 12.30 5.93
CA SER A 256 8.85 13.26 5.39
C SER A 256 9.20 12.94 3.93
N GLU A 257 9.38 11.67 3.59
CA GLU A 257 9.70 11.25 2.24
C GLU A 257 8.45 11.06 1.37
N PHE A 258 7.38 10.50 1.94
CA PHE A 258 6.09 10.35 1.26
C PHE A 258 5.64 11.68 0.65
N LYS A 259 5.68 12.77 1.44
CA LYS A 259 5.28 14.10 0.95
C LYS A 259 6.08 14.54 -0.27
N LYS A 260 7.40 14.30 -0.28
CA LYS A 260 8.27 14.65 -1.41
C LYS A 260 7.98 13.80 -2.65
N ILE A 261 7.71 12.50 -2.45
CA ILE A 261 7.32 11.58 -3.54
C ILE A 261 6.03 12.07 -4.21
N VAL A 262 4.98 12.30 -3.41
CA VAL A 262 3.65 12.63 -3.93
C VAL A 262 3.57 14.04 -4.52
N ASP A 263 4.31 15.01 -4.00
CA ASP A 263 4.43 16.35 -4.57
C ASP A 263 5.15 16.31 -5.93
N THR A 264 6.18 15.48 -6.05
CA THR A 264 6.86 15.26 -7.33
C THR A 264 5.90 14.58 -8.32
N ALA A 265 5.20 13.52 -7.91
CA ALA A 265 4.20 12.84 -8.74
C ALA A 265 3.11 13.79 -9.26
N HIS A 266 2.65 14.73 -8.41
CA HIS A 266 1.65 15.73 -8.80
C HIS A 266 2.11 16.62 -9.95
N ALA A 267 3.40 16.98 -9.99
CA ALA A 267 3.95 17.75 -11.10
C ALA A 267 3.98 16.98 -12.45
N TYR A 268 3.89 15.65 -12.39
CA TYR A 268 3.77 14.77 -13.56
C TYR A 268 2.33 14.33 -13.86
N GLU A 269 1.34 14.88 -13.15
CA GLU A 269 -0.09 14.51 -13.24
C GLU A 269 -0.35 13.02 -12.89
N ILE A 270 0.44 12.48 -11.96
CA ILE A 270 0.32 11.12 -11.46
C ILE A 270 -0.47 11.14 -10.16
N THR A 271 -1.46 10.25 -10.05
CA THR A 271 -2.29 10.10 -8.85
C THR A 271 -1.66 9.16 -7.83
N VAL A 272 -2.15 9.23 -6.59
CA VAL A 272 -1.61 8.48 -5.45
C VAL A 272 -2.71 7.64 -4.81
N GLN A 273 -2.40 6.38 -4.62
CA GLN A 273 -3.08 5.45 -3.74
C GLN A 273 -2.01 4.85 -2.83
N ALA A 274 -1.96 5.22 -1.57
CA ALA A 274 -0.97 4.64 -0.67
C ALA A 274 -1.23 3.13 -0.47
N HIS A 275 -0.18 2.30 -0.62
CA HIS A 275 -0.27 0.90 -0.22
C HIS A 275 -0.42 0.81 1.29
N VAL A 276 -1.43 0.07 1.77
CA VAL A 276 -1.74 -0.07 3.18
C VAL A 276 -2.02 -1.54 3.52
N ALA A 277 -0.97 -2.28 3.83
CA ALA A 277 -1.09 -3.68 4.25
C ALA A 277 -0.60 -3.91 5.69
N GLY A 278 -0.58 -2.84 6.50
CA GLY A 278 -0.08 -2.77 7.87
C GLY A 278 -1.07 -3.11 8.97
N THR A 279 -0.71 -2.68 10.16
CA THR A 279 -1.60 -2.65 11.33
C THR A 279 -2.40 -1.35 11.33
N GLY A 280 -3.35 -1.18 12.26
CA GLY A 280 -4.07 0.09 12.42
C GLY A 280 -3.18 1.32 12.66
N VAL A 281 -1.91 1.13 13.07
CA VAL A 281 -0.92 2.23 13.14
C VAL A 281 -0.52 2.71 11.74
N ALA A 282 -0.25 1.78 10.82
CA ALA A 282 0.09 2.12 9.44
C ALA A 282 -1.12 2.72 8.71
N GLU A 283 -2.31 2.18 8.95
CA GLU A 283 -3.57 2.69 8.41
C GLU A 283 -3.82 4.13 8.86
N ALA A 284 -3.73 4.42 10.16
CA ALA A 284 -3.90 5.78 10.68
C ALA A 284 -2.90 6.77 10.06
N ALA A 285 -1.63 6.36 9.92
CA ALA A 285 -0.62 7.18 9.25
C ALA A 285 -1.00 7.48 7.78
N ALA A 286 -1.44 6.45 7.03
CA ALA A 286 -1.87 6.62 5.64
C ALA A 286 -3.07 7.56 5.52
N LEU A 287 -4.08 7.44 6.39
CA LEU A 287 -5.25 8.33 6.40
C LEU A 287 -4.86 9.80 6.55
N HIS A 288 -3.88 10.12 7.43
CA HIS A 288 -3.38 11.49 7.57
C HIS A 288 -2.62 11.98 6.33
N ALA A 289 -1.78 11.13 5.77
CA ALA A 289 -0.98 11.47 4.60
C ALA A 289 -1.86 11.73 3.36
N GLU A 290 -2.78 10.82 3.08
CA GLU A 290 -3.70 10.90 1.93
C GLU A 290 -4.70 12.03 2.04
N ALA A 291 -5.14 12.37 3.26
CA ALA A 291 -6.01 13.53 3.48
C ALA A 291 -5.35 14.86 3.11
N ALA A 292 -4.03 14.95 3.23
CA ALA A 292 -3.25 16.17 3.04
C ALA A 292 -2.70 16.39 1.63
N ILE A 293 -2.94 15.47 0.68
CA ILE A 293 -2.41 15.57 -0.68
C ILE A 293 -3.51 15.87 -1.72
N PRO A 294 -3.25 16.71 -2.73
CA PRO A 294 -4.26 17.04 -3.75
C PRO A 294 -4.51 15.90 -4.75
N ASN A 295 -3.50 15.12 -5.08
CA ASN A 295 -3.52 14.07 -6.11
C ASN A 295 -3.89 12.67 -5.58
N PHE A 296 -4.60 12.59 -4.45
CA PHE A 296 -5.18 11.36 -3.92
C PHE A 296 -6.18 10.74 -4.90
N CYS A 297 -6.11 9.44 -5.11
CA CYS A 297 -7.01 8.66 -5.94
C CYS A 297 -8.05 7.91 -5.08
N ILE A 298 -7.59 6.94 -4.31
CA ILE A 298 -8.43 6.05 -3.50
C ILE A 298 -7.58 5.43 -2.38
N HIS A 299 -8.19 5.06 -1.24
CA HIS A 299 -7.51 4.43 -0.10
C HIS A 299 -7.64 2.90 -0.14
N GLU A 300 -6.60 2.20 0.29
CA GLU A 300 -6.63 0.75 0.42
C GLU A 300 -7.20 0.30 1.76
N HIS A 301 -8.40 -0.30 1.76
CA HIS A 301 -8.87 -1.05 2.91
C HIS A 301 -8.49 -2.52 2.77
N HIS A 302 -7.41 -2.91 3.44
CA HIS A 302 -6.89 -4.27 3.35
C HIS A 302 -7.69 -5.22 4.24
N GLN A 303 -8.10 -6.38 3.71
CA GLN A 303 -8.88 -7.42 4.41
C GLN A 303 -8.34 -7.80 5.80
N LYS A 304 -7.04 -7.68 6.03
CA LYS A 304 -6.43 -7.96 7.34
C LYS A 304 -6.98 -7.10 8.48
N THR A 305 -7.36 -5.86 8.23
CA THR A 305 -7.88 -4.96 9.26
C THR A 305 -9.27 -5.37 9.77
N LEU A 306 -9.93 -6.30 9.06
CA LEU A 306 -11.17 -6.95 9.50
C LEU A 306 -10.94 -8.13 10.45
N LEU A 307 -9.71 -8.61 10.58
CA LEU A 307 -9.38 -9.75 11.42
C LEU A 307 -9.25 -9.33 12.89
N PRO A 308 -9.88 -10.06 13.83
CA PRO A 308 -9.84 -9.73 15.26
C PRO A 308 -8.43 -9.53 15.79
N GLU A 309 -7.47 -10.38 15.40
CA GLU A 309 -6.09 -10.32 15.83
C GLU A 309 -5.35 -9.05 15.35
N TYR A 310 -5.88 -8.33 14.35
CA TYR A 310 -5.35 -7.03 13.91
C TYR A 310 -6.05 -5.88 14.63
N GLN A 311 -7.37 -6.00 14.87
CA GLN A 311 -8.15 -5.00 15.60
C GLN A 311 -7.69 -4.89 17.06
N GLU A 312 -7.36 -6.01 17.70
CA GLU A 312 -6.86 -6.08 19.09
C GLU A 312 -5.48 -5.43 19.30
N LEU A 313 -4.73 -5.12 18.21
CA LEU A 313 -3.41 -4.48 18.31
C LEU A 313 -3.49 -3.00 18.66
N VAL A 314 -4.60 -2.33 18.38
CA VAL A 314 -4.74 -0.88 18.42
C VAL A 314 -5.93 -0.44 19.25
N VAL A 315 -5.84 0.78 19.80
CA VAL A 315 -6.90 1.33 20.66
C VAL A 315 -8.10 1.80 19.84
N TYR A 316 -7.87 2.38 18.65
CA TYR A 316 -8.91 2.94 17.80
C TYR A 316 -9.05 2.08 16.54
N ASP A 317 -10.20 1.43 16.39
CA ASP A 317 -10.52 0.65 15.20
C ASP A 317 -11.16 1.56 14.14
N TYR A 318 -10.30 2.13 13.30
CA TYR A 318 -10.75 2.96 12.18
C TYR A 318 -11.24 2.04 11.06
N GLN A 319 -12.56 2.00 10.89
CA GLN A 319 -13.21 1.27 9.81
C GLN A 319 -13.96 2.24 8.89
N PRO A 320 -14.01 1.98 7.59
CA PRO A 320 -14.78 2.82 6.68
C PRO A 320 -16.28 2.59 6.89
N LYS A 321 -17.04 3.62 6.58
CA LYS A 321 -18.50 3.55 6.54
C LYS A 321 -18.95 3.85 5.11
N ASP A 322 -19.78 2.96 4.56
CA ASP A 322 -20.28 3.10 3.19
C ASP A 322 -19.14 3.31 2.17
N GLY A 323 -18.01 2.58 2.31
CA GLY A 323 -16.84 2.68 1.46
C GLY A 323 -15.94 3.91 1.68
N TYR A 324 -16.16 4.70 2.74
CA TYR A 324 -15.39 5.92 3.02
C TYR A 324 -14.81 5.93 4.43
N TYR A 325 -13.53 6.26 4.55
CA TYR A 325 -12.90 6.57 5.82
C TYR A 325 -13.13 8.03 6.21
N THR A 326 -13.37 8.27 7.49
CA THR A 326 -13.27 9.61 8.09
C THR A 326 -11.85 9.81 8.61
N VAL A 327 -11.22 10.92 8.27
CA VAL A 327 -9.85 11.23 8.69
C VAL A 327 -9.80 11.44 10.21
N PRO A 328 -8.91 10.76 10.96
CA PRO A 328 -8.78 10.94 12.41
C PRO A 328 -8.47 12.37 12.83
N GLU A 329 -9.04 12.82 13.94
CA GLU A 329 -8.87 14.19 14.47
C GLU A 329 -8.02 14.25 15.76
N LEU A 330 -7.63 13.10 16.31
CA LEU A 330 -6.79 13.06 17.51
C LEU A 330 -5.37 13.55 17.23
N PRO A 331 -4.67 14.11 18.24
CA PRO A 331 -3.28 14.56 18.09
C PRO A 331 -2.33 13.43 17.64
N GLY A 332 -1.29 13.79 16.90
CA GLY A 332 -0.37 12.84 16.29
C GLY A 332 -1.00 12.12 15.12
N ILE A 333 -0.71 10.84 14.96
CA ILE A 333 -1.39 9.96 13.98
C ILE A 333 -2.78 9.52 14.48
N GLY A 334 -3.19 9.92 15.70
CA GLY A 334 -4.48 9.58 16.26
C GLY A 334 -4.65 8.10 16.58
N GLN A 335 -3.56 7.34 16.76
CA GLN A 335 -3.60 5.91 17.07
C GLN A 335 -2.65 5.55 18.20
N GLU A 336 -3.02 4.55 18.98
CA GLU A 336 -2.21 3.99 20.06
C GLU A 336 -2.18 2.46 19.96
N ILE A 337 -1.08 1.85 20.41
CA ILE A 337 -1.00 0.41 20.62
C ILE A 337 -1.67 0.08 21.95
N THR A 338 -2.43 -1.01 22.02
CA THR A 338 -3.09 -1.41 23.27
C THR A 338 -2.09 -1.79 24.36
N ASP A 339 -2.44 -1.55 25.62
CA ASP A 339 -1.61 -1.93 26.78
C ASP A 339 -1.27 -3.41 26.81
N GLU A 340 -2.19 -4.25 26.34
CA GLU A 340 -2.00 -5.70 26.25
C GLU A 340 -0.87 -6.07 25.29
N VAL A 341 -0.89 -5.51 24.09
CA VAL A 341 0.17 -5.72 23.09
C VAL A 341 1.50 -5.15 23.61
N TYR A 342 1.48 -3.97 24.24
CA TYR A 342 2.70 -3.39 24.78
C TYR A 342 3.36 -4.28 25.86
N LYS A 343 2.56 -4.89 26.76
CA LYS A 343 3.05 -5.81 27.79
C LYS A 343 3.62 -7.10 27.25
N GLN A 344 3.08 -7.58 26.10
CA GLN A 344 3.51 -8.83 25.48
C GLN A 344 4.66 -8.65 24.48
N SER A 345 5.00 -7.41 24.13
CA SER A 345 6.04 -7.10 23.15
C SER A 345 7.43 -7.05 23.76
N ASP A 346 8.41 -7.54 23.01
CA ASP A 346 9.82 -7.30 23.32
C ASP A 346 10.13 -5.81 23.14
N TYR A 347 10.86 -5.22 24.09
CA TYR A 347 11.34 -3.84 23.97
C TYR A 347 12.82 -3.72 24.28
N VAL A 348 13.46 -2.72 23.69
CA VAL A 348 14.87 -2.40 23.92
C VAL A 348 14.95 -0.90 24.22
N VAL A 349 15.65 -0.55 25.31
CA VAL A 349 15.96 0.83 25.64
C VAL A 349 17.38 1.14 25.17
N VAL A 350 17.52 2.07 24.23
CA VAL A 350 18.81 2.59 23.76
C VAL A 350 19.12 3.86 24.57
N LYS A 351 20.32 3.91 25.21
CA LYS A 351 20.77 5.03 26.06
C LYS A 351 21.98 5.70 25.47
#